data_cd7e3a1dc5248476f6776761346a2be4
#
_entry.id   cd7e3a1dc5248476f6776761346a2be4
#
_cell.length_a   1.000
_cell.length_b   1.000
_cell.length_c   1.000
_cell.angle_alpha   90.00
_cell.angle_beta   90.00
_cell.angle_gamma   90.00
#
_symmetry.space_group_name_H-M   'P 1'
#
loop_
_entity.id
_entity.type
_entity.pdbx_description
1 polymer ?
#
loop_
_entity_poly.entity_id
_entity_poly.type
_entity_poly.pdbx_seq_one_letter_code
_entity_poly.pdbx_strand_id
1 'polypeptide(L)'
;VKALDEIIDPGWARALAPVEPQIRAMGDFLRAQGTYLPAGADVLRAFTYPFDAAEVLIVGQDPYPTPGHAIGLCFAVAPDVRPLPASLVNIYTELVDDLGVAKPSNGDLRPWAQR
;
A
#
# COMPACT_ATOMS: atom_id res chain seq x y z
N VAL A 1 -14.35 -17.40 7.85
CA VAL A 1 -13.35 -16.32 7.98
C VAL A 1 -11.97 -16.91 7.69
N LYS A 2 -11.25 -16.33 6.76
CA LYS A 2 -9.91 -16.80 6.40
C LYS A 2 -8.91 -16.54 7.54
N ALA A 3 -7.95 -17.45 7.71
CA ALA A 3 -6.82 -17.21 8.60
C ALA A 3 -5.95 -16.05 8.04
N LEU A 4 -5.24 -15.36 8.91
CA LEU A 4 -4.43 -14.22 8.49
C LEU A 4 -3.37 -14.61 7.46
N ASP A 5 -2.72 -15.76 7.63
CA ASP A 5 -1.71 -16.27 6.71
C ASP A 5 -2.25 -16.72 5.35
N GLU A 6 -3.58 -16.76 5.20
CA GLU A 6 -4.21 -16.97 3.89
C GLU A 6 -4.46 -15.66 3.14
N ILE A 7 -4.34 -14.53 3.82
CA ILE A 7 -4.64 -13.19 3.30
C ILE A 7 -3.35 -12.42 3.01
N ILE A 8 -2.35 -12.56 3.88
CA ILE A 8 -1.08 -11.86 3.78
C ILE A 8 0.07 -12.87 3.80
N ASP A 9 1.29 -12.38 3.55
CA ASP A 9 2.49 -13.21 3.62
C ASP A 9 2.62 -13.88 4.99
N PRO A 10 2.96 -15.18 5.06
CA PRO A 10 3.08 -15.88 6.34
C PRO A 10 4.07 -15.25 7.32
N GLY A 11 5.16 -14.65 6.83
CA GLY A 11 6.11 -13.92 7.67
C GLY A 11 5.47 -12.71 8.34
N TRP A 12 4.68 -11.94 7.59
CA TRP A 12 3.91 -10.85 8.16
C TRP A 12 2.83 -11.35 9.12
N ALA A 13 2.17 -12.46 8.79
CA ALA A 13 1.15 -13.02 9.69
C ALA A 13 1.74 -13.37 11.04
N ARG A 14 2.96 -13.94 11.07
CA ARG A 14 3.66 -14.22 12.33
C ARG A 14 4.05 -12.95 13.08
N ALA A 15 4.61 -11.97 12.36
CA ALA A 15 5.03 -10.71 12.96
C ALA A 15 3.85 -9.93 13.54
N LEU A 16 2.70 -9.99 12.89
CA LEU A 16 1.49 -9.24 13.27
C LEU A 16 0.56 -10.04 14.19
N ALA A 17 0.89 -11.28 14.53
CA ALA A 17 0.03 -12.12 15.38
C ALA A 17 -0.40 -11.43 16.68
N PRO A 18 0.46 -10.69 17.38
CA PRO A 18 0.05 -9.99 18.62
C PRO A 18 -1.05 -8.94 18.40
N VAL A 19 -1.19 -8.40 17.20
CA VAL A 19 -2.19 -7.37 16.87
C VAL A 19 -3.30 -7.89 15.97
N GLU A 20 -3.36 -9.19 15.72
CA GLU A 20 -4.41 -9.77 14.87
C GLU A 20 -5.82 -9.40 15.33
N PRO A 21 -6.16 -9.40 16.65
CA PRO A 21 -7.48 -8.97 17.08
C PRO A 21 -7.84 -7.55 16.64
N GLN A 22 -6.87 -6.62 16.67
CA GLN A 22 -7.08 -5.25 16.20
C GLN A 22 -7.29 -5.19 14.68
N ILE A 23 -6.55 -6.02 13.93
CA ILE A 23 -6.71 -6.11 12.47
C ILE A 23 -8.12 -6.61 12.14
N ARG A 24 -8.60 -7.63 12.86
CA ARG A 24 -9.95 -8.16 12.68
C ARG A 24 -11.02 -7.12 13.02
N ALA A 25 -10.85 -6.40 14.12
CA ALA A 25 -11.77 -5.34 14.53
C ALA A 25 -11.81 -4.21 13.50
N MET A 26 -10.66 -3.84 12.94
CA MET A 26 -10.59 -2.84 11.86
C MET A 26 -11.36 -3.30 10.63
N GLY A 27 -11.21 -4.57 10.24
CA GLY A 27 -11.95 -5.14 9.12
C GLY A 27 -13.46 -5.08 9.33
N ASP A 28 -13.92 -5.42 10.53
CA ASP A 28 -15.34 -5.34 10.89
C ASP A 28 -15.85 -3.90 10.84
N PHE A 29 -15.06 -2.97 11.36
CA PHE A 29 -15.37 -1.53 11.32
C PHE A 29 -15.50 -1.04 9.88
N LEU A 30 -14.55 -1.38 9.01
CA LEU A 30 -14.57 -0.95 7.61
C LEU A 30 -15.80 -1.49 6.88
N ARG A 31 -16.11 -2.77 7.06
CA ARG A 31 -17.30 -3.37 6.43
C ARG A 31 -18.59 -2.70 6.86
N ALA A 32 -18.65 -2.22 8.11
CA ALA A 32 -19.81 -1.51 8.63
C ALA A 32 -19.96 -0.09 8.06
N GLN A 33 -18.89 0.49 7.51
CA GLN A 33 -18.96 1.83 6.90
C GLN A 33 -19.64 1.85 5.53
N GLY A 34 -19.77 0.70 4.89
CA GLY A 34 -20.33 0.61 3.53
C GLY A 34 -19.33 0.99 2.45
N THR A 35 -18.79 2.22 2.47
CA THR A 35 -17.83 2.69 1.49
C THR A 35 -16.55 3.13 2.19
N TYR A 36 -15.40 2.69 1.69
CA TYR A 36 -14.08 3.09 2.20
C TYR A 36 -13.02 2.91 1.12
N LEU A 37 -11.85 3.53 1.31
CA LEU A 37 -10.71 3.47 0.39
C LEU A 37 -9.44 3.09 1.14
N PRO A 38 -8.54 2.34 0.49
CA PRO A 38 -8.71 1.70 -0.82
C PRO A 38 -9.77 0.60 -0.80
N ALA A 39 -10.01 -0.04 -1.96
CA ALA A 39 -10.92 -1.19 -2.03
C ALA A 39 -10.48 -2.27 -1.03
N GLY A 40 -11.45 -3.04 -0.51
CA GLY A 40 -11.18 -4.02 0.56
C GLY A 40 -10.05 -4.98 0.24
N ALA A 41 -9.94 -5.41 -1.02
CA ALA A 41 -8.86 -6.31 -1.44
C ALA A 41 -7.46 -5.66 -1.37
N ASP A 42 -7.39 -4.34 -1.33
CA ASP A 42 -6.13 -3.59 -1.36
C ASP A 42 -5.68 -3.08 0.02
N VAL A 43 -6.54 -3.14 1.04
CA VAL A 43 -6.25 -2.57 2.36
C VAL A 43 -4.96 -3.13 2.96
N LEU A 44 -4.73 -4.43 2.81
CA LEU A 44 -3.55 -5.12 3.36
C LEU A 44 -2.50 -5.43 2.29
N ARG A 45 -2.54 -4.79 1.14
CA ARG A 45 -1.62 -5.09 0.03
C ARG A 45 -0.15 -5.06 0.46
N ALA A 46 0.26 -4.09 1.25
CA ALA A 46 1.66 -3.96 1.67
C ALA A 46 2.17 -5.22 2.39
N PHE A 47 1.31 -5.93 3.07
CA PHE A 47 1.65 -7.14 3.82
C PHE A 47 1.59 -8.42 2.99
N THR A 48 1.27 -8.33 1.70
CA THR A 48 1.29 -9.49 0.80
C THR A 48 2.68 -9.77 0.24
N TYR A 49 3.61 -8.83 0.37
CA TYR A 49 4.99 -9.00 -0.03
C TYR A 49 5.79 -9.64 1.10
N PRO A 50 6.87 -10.40 0.79
CA PRO A 50 7.59 -11.16 1.81
C PRO A 50 8.13 -10.29 2.95
N PHE A 51 7.86 -10.66 4.18
CA PHE A 51 8.37 -9.98 5.37
C PHE A 51 9.90 -9.93 5.36
N ASP A 52 10.55 -11.05 5.03
CA ASP A 52 12.01 -11.17 5.08
C ASP A 52 12.71 -10.33 4.00
N ALA A 53 11.98 -9.91 2.96
CA ALA A 53 12.54 -9.08 1.89
C ALA A 53 12.40 -7.58 2.16
N ALA A 54 11.65 -7.18 3.19
CA ALA A 54 11.43 -5.76 3.49
C ALA A 54 12.68 -5.15 4.12
N GLU A 55 13.26 -4.16 3.46
CA GLU A 55 14.42 -3.42 3.95
C GLU A 55 14.05 -2.02 4.45
N VAL A 56 13.00 -1.43 3.89
CA VAL A 56 12.56 -0.07 4.20
C VAL A 56 11.06 -0.07 4.46
N LEU A 57 10.65 0.58 5.55
CA LEU A 57 9.24 0.80 5.88
C LEU A 57 8.88 2.26 5.60
N ILE A 58 7.86 2.48 4.77
CA ILE A 58 7.32 3.80 4.50
C ILE A 58 5.91 3.87 5.09
N VAL A 59 5.69 4.84 5.99
CA VAL A 59 4.40 5.06 6.64
C VAL A 59 3.84 6.39 6.19
N GLY A 60 2.62 6.37 5.62
CA GLY A 60 1.90 7.56 5.23
C GLY A 60 0.80 7.92 6.23
N GLN A 61 0.14 9.04 5.98
CA GLN A 61 -0.93 9.52 6.85
C GLN A 61 -2.25 8.80 6.57
N ASP A 62 -2.72 8.85 5.34
CA ASP A 62 -4.00 8.26 4.93
C ASP A 62 -3.98 7.95 3.42
N PRO A 63 -4.91 7.10 2.96
CA PRO A 63 -5.05 6.83 1.52
C PRO A 63 -5.56 8.05 0.75
N TYR A 64 -5.26 8.09 -0.54
CA TYR A 64 -5.85 9.11 -1.42
C TYR A 64 -7.38 9.00 -1.39
N PRO A 65 -8.09 10.15 -1.32
CA PRO A 65 -9.53 10.15 -1.15
C PRO A 65 -10.34 9.94 -2.42
N THR A 66 -9.71 9.97 -3.59
CA THR A 66 -10.41 9.79 -4.86
C THR A 66 -10.60 8.31 -5.15
N PRO A 67 -11.84 7.84 -5.43
CA PRO A 67 -12.07 6.45 -5.78
C PRO A 67 -11.20 6.00 -6.97
N GLY A 68 -10.62 4.81 -6.86
CA GLY A 68 -9.76 4.25 -7.90
C GLY A 68 -8.31 4.71 -7.86
N HIS A 69 -7.93 5.63 -6.97
CA HIS A 69 -6.55 6.12 -6.87
C HIS A 69 -5.69 5.25 -5.96
N ALA A 70 -6.06 5.10 -4.68
CA ALA A 70 -5.28 4.35 -3.70
C ALA A 70 -5.28 2.85 -4.00
N ILE A 71 -4.13 2.20 -3.88
CA ILE A 71 -3.97 0.77 -4.15
C ILE A 71 -3.39 -0.01 -2.96
N GLY A 72 -3.28 0.60 -1.79
CA GLY A 72 -2.79 -0.07 -0.58
C GLY A 72 -1.29 -0.03 -0.37
N LEU A 73 -0.58 0.81 -1.12
CA LEU A 73 0.84 1.10 -0.94
C LEU A 73 1.02 2.60 -0.77
N CYS A 74 1.85 2.98 0.20
CA CYS A 74 2.09 4.39 0.52
C CYS A 74 2.52 5.17 -0.73
N PHE A 75 1.87 6.32 -0.98
CA PHE A 75 2.05 7.22 -2.12
C PHE A 75 1.65 6.66 -3.48
N ALA A 76 1.49 5.35 -3.63
CA ALA A 76 1.17 4.72 -4.90
C ALA A 76 -0.26 5.01 -5.34
N VAL A 77 -0.45 5.09 -6.66
CA VAL A 77 -1.77 5.16 -7.29
C VAL A 77 -1.88 4.08 -8.36
N ALA A 78 -3.11 3.80 -8.78
CA ALA A 78 -3.34 2.90 -9.92
C ALA A 78 -2.63 3.41 -11.18
N PRO A 79 -2.22 2.50 -12.09
CA PRO A 79 -1.40 2.87 -13.26
C PRO A 79 -2.03 3.90 -14.20
N ASP A 80 -3.35 3.99 -14.22
CA ASP A 80 -4.11 4.87 -15.11
C ASP A 80 -4.38 6.25 -14.52
N VAL A 81 -3.95 6.53 -13.29
CA VAL A 81 -4.23 7.80 -12.63
C VAL A 81 -3.42 8.93 -13.27
N ARG A 82 -4.13 9.94 -13.73
CA ARG A 82 -3.55 11.17 -14.30
C ARG A 82 -4.44 12.36 -13.90
N PRO A 83 -3.87 13.52 -13.53
CA PRO A 83 -2.45 13.73 -13.26
C PRO A 83 -1.98 13.00 -12.01
N LEU A 84 -0.68 12.83 -11.84
CA LEU A 84 -0.12 12.23 -10.64
C LEU A 84 -0.37 13.12 -9.42
N PRO A 85 -0.54 12.52 -8.22
CA PRO A 85 -0.63 13.32 -6.98
C PRO A 85 0.62 14.16 -6.77
N ALA A 86 0.45 15.35 -6.17
CA ALA A 86 1.55 16.29 -5.97
C ALA A 86 2.71 15.68 -5.16
N SER A 87 2.41 14.89 -4.13
CA SER A 87 3.43 14.22 -3.32
C SER A 87 4.29 13.30 -4.17
N LEU A 88 3.66 12.54 -5.06
CA LEU A 88 4.37 11.59 -5.93
C LEU A 88 5.18 12.32 -6.99
N VAL A 89 4.68 13.44 -7.52
CA VAL A 89 5.44 14.30 -8.43
C VAL A 89 6.73 14.76 -7.76
N ASN A 90 6.65 15.19 -6.50
CA ASN A 90 7.82 15.63 -5.74
C ASN A 90 8.81 14.47 -5.51
N ILE A 91 8.31 13.28 -5.17
CA ILE A 91 9.16 12.09 -4.99
C ILE A 91 9.89 11.77 -6.31
N TYR A 92 9.20 11.81 -7.44
CA TYR A 92 9.79 11.51 -8.73
C TYR A 92 10.81 12.57 -9.16
N THR A 93 10.54 13.83 -8.85
CA THR A 93 11.50 14.91 -9.11
C THR A 93 12.81 14.66 -8.35
N GLU A 94 12.71 14.34 -7.07
CA GLU A 94 13.88 14.04 -6.25
C GLU A 94 14.61 12.79 -6.74
N LEU A 95 13.88 11.76 -7.13
CA LEU A 95 14.45 10.52 -7.64
C LEU A 95 15.30 10.78 -8.90
N VAL A 96 14.78 11.59 -9.82
CA VAL A 96 15.51 11.96 -11.05
C VAL A 96 16.72 12.82 -10.72
N ASP A 97 16.55 13.82 -9.86
CA ASP A 97 17.64 14.76 -9.51
C ASP A 97 18.77 14.08 -8.74
N ASP A 98 18.43 13.19 -7.82
CA ASP A 98 19.42 12.52 -6.96
C ASP A 98 20.12 11.37 -7.69
N LEU A 99 19.39 10.52 -8.38
CA LEU A 99 19.91 9.28 -8.96
C LEU A 99 20.16 9.35 -10.46
N GLY A 100 19.70 10.40 -11.15
CA GLY A 100 19.86 10.52 -12.59
C GLY A 100 19.11 9.47 -13.40
N VAL A 101 18.11 8.82 -12.81
CA VAL A 101 17.31 7.80 -13.49
C VAL A 101 16.16 8.45 -14.28
N ALA A 102 15.60 7.71 -15.22
CA ALA A 102 14.43 8.18 -15.97
C ALA A 102 13.22 8.30 -15.04
N LYS A 103 12.40 9.34 -15.26
CA LYS A 103 11.16 9.50 -14.52
C LYS A 103 10.23 8.31 -14.78
N PRO A 104 9.66 7.68 -13.73
CA PRO A 104 8.69 6.61 -13.91
C PRO A 104 7.49 7.08 -14.74
N SER A 105 6.95 6.18 -15.56
CA SER A 105 5.87 6.52 -16.52
C SER A 105 4.48 6.60 -15.90
N ASN A 106 4.31 6.08 -14.68
CA ASN A 106 3.02 6.10 -13.97
C ASN A 106 3.27 6.13 -12.46
N GLY A 107 2.19 6.15 -11.67
CA GLY A 107 2.27 6.22 -10.22
C GLY A 107 2.13 4.87 -9.50
N ASP A 108 2.19 3.77 -10.22
CA ASP A 108 2.12 2.43 -9.64
C ASP A 108 3.48 2.05 -9.04
N LEU A 109 3.55 1.98 -7.71
CA LEU A 109 4.79 1.65 -6.99
C LEU A 109 4.90 0.17 -6.62
N ARG A 110 4.03 -0.70 -7.14
CA ARG A 110 4.15 -2.15 -6.88
C ARG A 110 5.53 -2.70 -7.24
N PRO A 111 6.20 -2.25 -8.31
CA PRO A 111 7.57 -2.70 -8.59
C PRO A 111 8.57 -2.41 -7.47
N TRP A 112 8.37 -1.31 -6.72
CA TRP A 112 9.25 -0.98 -5.58
C TRP A 112 9.01 -1.92 -4.40
N ALA A 113 7.78 -2.39 -4.21
CA ALA A 113 7.41 -3.26 -3.11
C ALA A 113 7.91 -4.70 -3.31
N GLN A 114 8.33 -5.05 -4.50
CA GLN A 114 8.83 -6.39 -4.85
C GLN A 114 10.33 -6.56 -4.58
N ARG A 115 11.03 -5.54 -4.09
CA ARG A 115 12.47 -5.54 -3.86
C ARG A 115 12.83 -5.53 -2.40
#